data_e1df01e6a2f9b2b0699fa6fe80e3f692
#
_entry.id   e1df01e6a2f9b2b0699fa6fe80e3f692
#
_cell.length_a   1.000
_cell.length_b   1.000
_cell.length_c   1.000
_cell.angle_alpha   90.00
_cell.angle_beta   90.00
_cell.angle_gamma   90.00
#
_symmetry.space_group_name_H-M   'P 1'
#
loop_
_entity.id
_entity.type
_entity.pdbx_description
1 polymer ?
#
loop_
_entity_poly.entity_id
_entity_poly.type
_entity_poly.pdbx_seq_one_letter_code
_entity_poly.pdbx_strand_id
1 'polypeptide(L)'
;TKLFKPAKETVCSSADLTEKHFYDSKSGKTLPYRIYIPKNLQKDKKTPILLLLHGAGERGEDNLTQIRNFKGMFNAAGDIISGSIILAPQCPSDCWWNLDEDGCGDEKGWLGAAWRLLESVKSEYGGDPDRIYITGLSMGGIATWALIDRYPEQFAAAVPVCGIGNSYSAYNLTGIPIKIYHGTADTTIGCGASDEMYNAILSAGGKMVDYKRLYGVGHNAWDTAYSDRDMFCWMFSQTRPKSRTGDDSYTYKEKIKLVSPRNTEIFSEKDIDFYLLESSEDGGYSIAASLNSGVYDTLREAYEKNDGKEFTVYYYGKKLYTFIPGSEPSCEEFVFASSVTDYLENLIDY
;
A
#
# COMPACT_ATOMS: atom_id res chain seq x y z
N THR A 1 -4.92 -26.54 9.42
CA THR A 1 -4.35 -25.94 8.20
C THR A 1 -4.50 -26.92 7.08
N LYS A 2 -5.47 -26.74 6.16
CA LYS A 2 -5.56 -27.55 4.94
C LYS A 2 -4.47 -27.07 4.02
N LEU A 3 -3.44 -27.88 3.83
CA LEU A 3 -2.41 -27.65 2.81
C LEU A 3 -3.08 -27.54 1.44
N PHE A 4 -2.83 -26.44 0.74
CA PHE A 4 -3.22 -26.29 -0.65
C PHE A 4 -2.55 -27.43 -1.45
N LYS A 5 -3.37 -28.33 -2.03
CA LYS A 5 -2.88 -29.33 -2.99
C LYS A 5 -3.00 -28.71 -4.38
N PRO A 6 -1.88 -28.44 -5.07
CA PRO A 6 -1.94 -27.94 -6.44
C PRO A 6 -2.63 -28.95 -7.36
N ALA A 7 -3.39 -28.43 -8.32
CA ALA A 7 -3.96 -29.26 -9.38
C ALA A 7 -2.81 -29.90 -10.18
N LYS A 8 -2.84 -31.20 -10.38
CA LYS A 8 -1.72 -32.05 -10.77
C LYS A 8 -1.17 -31.87 -12.20
N GLU A 9 -1.68 -30.91 -13.03
CA GLU A 9 -1.43 -30.99 -14.49
C GLU A 9 -1.04 -29.70 -15.21
N THR A 10 -0.94 -28.55 -14.56
CA THR A 10 -0.56 -27.33 -15.29
C THR A 10 0.53 -26.58 -14.54
N VAL A 11 1.70 -26.45 -15.13
CA VAL A 11 2.78 -25.58 -14.63
C VAL A 11 2.72 -24.31 -15.45
N CYS A 12 2.57 -23.17 -14.79
CA CYS A 12 2.62 -21.85 -15.42
C CYS A 12 4.07 -21.41 -15.58
N SER A 13 4.39 -20.84 -16.73
CA SER A 13 5.69 -20.21 -17.04
C SER A 13 5.53 -18.75 -17.41
N SER A 14 6.62 -17.99 -17.38
CA SER A 14 6.60 -16.59 -17.84
C SER A 14 6.17 -16.41 -19.30
N ALA A 15 6.36 -17.45 -20.13
CA ALA A 15 5.94 -17.44 -21.54
C ALA A 15 4.41 -17.57 -21.71
N ASP A 16 3.68 -18.02 -20.69
CA ASP A 16 2.23 -18.13 -20.74
C ASP A 16 1.50 -16.79 -20.47
N LEU A 17 2.25 -15.72 -20.11
CA LEU A 17 1.66 -14.40 -19.88
C LEU A 17 1.47 -13.66 -21.21
N THR A 18 0.22 -13.32 -21.50
CA THR A 18 -0.16 -12.57 -22.70
C THR A 18 -0.03 -11.07 -22.50
N GLU A 19 0.29 -10.37 -23.58
CA GLU A 19 0.41 -8.91 -23.63
C GLU A 19 -0.96 -8.25 -23.76
N LYS A 20 -1.21 -7.22 -22.95
CA LYS A 20 -2.42 -6.38 -23.00
C LYS A 20 -2.12 -4.93 -22.61
N HIS A 21 -3.07 -4.06 -22.85
CA HIS A 21 -3.06 -2.66 -22.44
C HIS A 21 -4.38 -2.31 -21.72
N PHE A 22 -4.29 -1.54 -20.69
CA PHE A 22 -5.43 -1.06 -19.91
C PHE A 22 -5.51 0.46 -20.02
N TYR A 23 -6.59 0.97 -20.58
CA TYR A 23 -6.89 2.40 -20.57
C TYR A 23 -7.61 2.74 -19.26
N ASP A 24 -6.95 3.51 -18.40
CA ASP A 24 -7.51 4.01 -17.17
C ASP A 24 -8.20 5.36 -17.41
N SER A 25 -9.52 5.36 -17.46
CA SER A 25 -10.30 6.56 -17.73
C SER A 25 -10.22 7.62 -16.63
N LYS A 26 -9.87 7.25 -15.40
CA LYS A 26 -9.74 8.20 -14.28
C LYS A 26 -8.49 9.06 -14.42
N SER A 27 -7.38 8.49 -14.85
CA SER A 27 -6.10 9.19 -15.02
C SER A 27 -5.78 9.55 -16.47
N GLY A 28 -6.53 9.00 -17.44
CA GLY A 28 -6.21 9.15 -18.87
C GLY A 28 -4.97 8.34 -19.33
N LYS A 29 -4.43 7.50 -18.47
CA LYS A 29 -3.19 6.73 -18.72
C LYS A 29 -3.51 5.40 -19.41
N THR A 30 -2.62 4.96 -20.31
CA THR A 30 -2.66 3.59 -20.86
C THR A 30 -1.53 2.79 -20.24
N LEU A 31 -1.89 1.77 -19.46
CA LEU A 31 -0.96 0.93 -18.71
C LEU A 31 -0.70 -0.36 -19.47
N PRO A 32 0.53 -0.63 -19.96
CA PRO A 32 0.91 -1.93 -20.49
C PRO A 32 0.91 -2.96 -19.36
N TYR A 33 0.45 -4.19 -19.63
CA TYR A 33 0.50 -5.26 -18.65
C TYR A 33 0.58 -6.63 -19.28
N ARG A 34 1.16 -7.57 -18.55
CA ARG A 34 1.15 -9.00 -18.85
C ARG A 34 0.13 -9.70 -17.94
N ILE A 35 -0.61 -10.64 -18.53
CA ILE A 35 -1.61 -11.40 -17.78
C ILE A 35 -1.53 -12.90 -18.13
N TYR A 36 -1.57 -13.72 -17.08
CA TYR A 36 -1.83 -15.13 -17.21
C TYR A 36 -3.25 -15.43 -16.71
N ILE A 37 -4.00 -16.17 -17.52
CA ILE A 37 -5.33 -16.66 -17.17
C ILE A 37 -5.26 -18.18 -17.11
N PRO A 38 -5.69 -18.83 -16.01
CA PRO A 38 -5.71 -20.29 -15.90
C PRO A 38 -6.46 -20.93 -17.07
N LYS A 39 -5.89 -21.97 -17.68
CA LYS A 39 -6.50 -22.68 -18.83
C LYS A 39 -7.91 -23.22 -18.53
N ASN A 40 -8.17 -23.56 -17.29
CA ASN A 40 -9.44 -24.12 -16.81
C ASN A 40 -10.27 -23.07 -16.04
N LEU A 41 -10.13 -21.78 -16.37
CA LEU A 41 -10.90 -20.71 -15.75
C LEU A 41 -12.40 -21.01 -15.91
N GLN A 42 -13.12 -21.06 -14.82
CA GLN A 42 -14.58 -21.17 -14.76
C GLN A 42 -15.11 -19.86 -14.20
N LYS A 43 -15.92 -19.14 -15.00
CA LYS A 43 -16.43 -17.80 -14.61
C LYS A 43 -17.37 -17.83 -13.39
N ASP A 44 -17.94 -18.98 -13.08
CA ASP A 44 -18.78 -19.25 -11.90
C ASP A 44 -17.97 -19.61 -10.64
N LYS A 45 -16.66 -19.84 -10.79
CA LYS A 45 -15.75 -20.09 -9.67
C LYS A 45 -14.81 -18.91 -9.46
N LYS A 46 -14.75 -18.47 -8.22
CA LYS A 46 -13.84 -17.43 -7.79
C LYS A 46 -12.38 -17.87 -7.90
N THR A 47 -11.58 -17.11 -8.68
CA THR A 47 -10.18 -17.44 -9.00
C THR A 47 -9.23 -16.50 -8.27
N PRO A 48 -8.19 -17.00 -7.57
CA PRO A 48 -7.20 -16.14 -6.92
C PRO A 48 -6.52 -15.20 -7.91
N ILE A 49 -6.07 -14.04 -7.44
CA ILE A 49 -5.29 -13.06 -8.23
C ILE A 49 -3.95 -12.80 -7.56
N LEU A 50 -2.87 -12.80 -8.32
CA LEU A 50 -1.54 -12.41 -7.90
C LEU A 50 -1.08 -11.18 -8.68
N LEU A 51 -0.92 -10.04 -8.00
CA LEU A 51 -0.38 -8.80 -8.56
C LEU A 51 1.14 -8.77 -8.35
N LEU A 52 1.88 -8.53 -9.44
CA LEU A 52 3.34 -8.42 -9.47
C LEU A 52 3.76 -7.00 -9.80
N LEU A 53 4.51 -6.34 -8.92
CA LEU A 53 5.02 -4.98 -9.12
C LEU A 53 6.55 -4.99 -9.27
N HIS A 54 7.02 -4.61 -10.45
CA HIS A 54 8.44 -4.62 -10.80
C HIS A 54 9.24 -3.46 -10.19
N GLY A 55 10.56 -3.57 -10.19
CA GLY A 55 11.50 -2.56 -9.74
C GLY A 55 11.78 -1.45 -10.76
N ALA A 56 12.55 -0.46 -10.37
CA ALA A 56 12.88 0.68 -11.24
C ALA A 56 13.62 0.29 -12.53
N GLY A 57 14.38 -0.80 -12.49
CA GLY A 57 15.11 -1.30 -13.67
C GLY A 57 14.26 -1.96 -14.76
N GLU A 58 13.00 -2.24 -14.47
CA GLU A 58 12.03 -2.87 -15.39
C GLU A 58 10.99 -1.89 -15.92
N ARG A 59 11.13 -0.59 -15.61
CA ARG A 59 10.31 0.47 -16.20
C ARG A 59 10.49 0.49 -17.72
N GLY A 60 9.43 0.82 -18.42
CA GLY A 60 9.46 0.87 -19.87
C GLY A 60 8.08 0.77 -20.50
N GLU A 61 8.09 0.59 -21.82
CA GLU A 61 6.88 0.47 -22.64
C GLU A 61 6.91 -0.78 -23.51
N ASP A 62 7.92 -1.63 -23.30
CA ASP A 62 8.12 -2.86 -24.09
C ASP A 62 7.15 -3.98 -23.72
N ASN A 63 6.41 -3.78 -22.63
CA ASN A 63 5.48 -4.76 -22.08
C ASN A 63 6.07 -6.17 -21.94
N LEU A 64 7.37 -6.26 -21.64
CA LEU A 64 8.11 -7.50 -21.52
C LEU A 64 9.04 -7.53 -20.31
N THR A 65 9.77 -6.44 -20.07
CA THR A 65 10.84 -6.38 -19.08
C THR A 65 10.32 -6.51 -17.65
N GLN A 66 9.08 -6.08 -17.37
CA GLN A 66 8.45 -6.09 -16.03
C GLN A 66 8.36 -7.48 -15.38
N ILE A 67 8.45 -8.57 -16.17
CA ILE A 67 8.40 -9.94 -15.62
C ILE A 67 9.78 -10.57 -15.43
N ARG A 68 10.85 -9.87 -15.79
CA ARG A 68 12.22 -10.41 -15.84
C ARG A 68 12.68 -10.97 -14.50
N ASN A 69 12.50 -10.23 -13.43
CA ASN A 69 12.96 -10.60 -12.10
C ASN A 69 12.02 -11.57 -11.36
N PHE A 70 10.85 -11.88 -11.93
CA PHE A 70 9.92 -12.89 -11.39
C PHE A 70 10.13 -14.30 -11.95
N LYS A 71 11.14 -14.53 -12.79
CA LYS A 71 11.39 -15.85 -13.41
C LYS A 71 11.61 -16.95 -12.37
N GLY A 72 12.25 -16.63 -11.24
CA GLY A 72 12.44 -17.56 -10.12
C GLY A 72 11.11 -18.13 -9.60
N MET A 73 10.07 -17.31 -9.52
CA MET A 73 8.71 -17.69 -9.09
C MET A 73 8.12 -18.78 -10.01
N PHE A 74 8.22 -18.60 -11.32
CA PHE A 74 7.67 -19.58 -12.27
C PHE A 74 8.41 -20.92 -12.17
N ASN A 75 9.73 -20.89 -11.93
CA ASN A 75 10.53 -22.10 -11.78
C ASN A 75 10.24 -22.82 -10.44
N ALA A 76 10.10 -22.06 -9.35
CA ALA A 76 9.94 -22.61 -8.00
C ALA A 76 8.49 -23.00 -7.68
N ALA A 77 7.52 -22.28 -8.21
CA ALA A 77 6.12 -22.34 -7.79
C ALA A 77 5.10 -22.33 -8.95
N GLY A 78 5.53 -22.59 -10.19
CA GLY A 78 4.67 -22.56 -11.36
C GLY A 78 3.42 -23.46 -11.24
N ASP A 79 3.50 -24.57 -10.54
CA ASP A 79 2.38 -25.46 -10.22
C ASP A 79 1.43 -24.87 -9.15
N ILE A 80 1.96 -24.07 -8.20
CA ILE A 80 1.16 -23.42 -7.15
C ILE A 80 0.35 -22.27 -7.75
N ILE A 81 1.03 -21.42 -8.54
CA ILE A 81 0.44 -20.18 -9.09
C ILE A 81 -0.43 -20.42 -10.33
N SER A 82 -0.34 -21.60 -10.96
CA SER A 82 -1.08 -21.93 -12.19
C SER A 82 -2.61 -21.92 -12.07
N GLY A 83 -3.12 -22.00 -10.85
CA GLY A 83 -4.55 -21.88 -10.55
C GLY A 83 -5.03 -20.44 -10.31
N SER A 84 -4.17 -19.44 -10.47
CA SER A 84 -4.48 -18.02 -10.23
C SER A 84 -4.34 -17.18 -11.49
N ILE A 85 -5.05 -16.06 -11.55
CA ILE A 85 -4.78 -14.98 -12.50
C ILE A 85 -3.50 -14.29 -12.03
N ILE A 86 -2.50 -14.12 -12.91
CA ILE A 86 -1.28 -13.39 -12.60
C ILE A 86 -1.28 -12.10 -13.41
N LEU A 87 -1.06 -10.98 -12.75
CA LEU A 87 -1.13 -9.65 -13.32
C LEU A 87 0.17 -8.90 -13.07
N ALA A 88 0.83 -8.46 -14.14
CA ALA A 88 2.10 -7.75 -14.10
C ALA A 88 2.02 -6.47 -14.96
N PRO A 89 1.58 -5.34 -14.41
CA PRO A 89 1.63 -4.06 -15.10
C PRO A 89 3.06 -3.55 -15.25
N GLN A 90 3.30 -2.66 -16.22
CA GLN A 90 4.59 -1.99 -16.44
C GLN A 90 4.45 -0.48 -16.25
N CYS A 91 5.23 0.08 -15.34
CA CYS A 91 5.38 1.51 -15.14
C CYS A 91 6.29 2.09 -16.23
N PRO A 92 5.98 3.23 -16.86
CA PRO A 92 6.82 3.85 -17.88
C PRO A 92 8.20 4.25 -17.37
N SER A 93 9.13 4.46 -18.32
CA SER A 93 10.56 4.71 -18.06
C SER A 93 10.81 5.90 -17.14
N ASP A 94 10.07 6.99 -17.34
CA ASP A 94 10.27 8.26 -16.63
C ASP A 94 9.36 8.44 -15.41
N CYS A 95 8.67 7.37 -15.01
CA CYS A 95 7.68 7.39 -13.94
C CYS A 95 8.05 6.45 -12.79
N TRP A 96 7.36 6.63 -11.69
CA TRP A 96 7.43 5.77 -10.51
C TRP A 96 6.04 5.26 -10.16
N TRP A 97 5.93 4.11 -9.46
CA TRP A 97 4.63 3.58 -9.07
C TRP A 97 3.83 4.55 -8.21
N ASN A 98 4.48 5.17 -7.25
CA ASN A 98 3.87 5.94 -6.16
C ASN A 98 4.26 7.42 -6.14
N LEU A 99 5.00 7.90 -7.17
CA LEU A 99 5.36 9.30 -7.31
C LEU A 99 4.79 9.82 -8.63
N ASP A 100 3.89 10.78 -8.54
CA ASP A 100 3.41 11.55 -9.68
C ASP A 100 4.20 12.85 -9.80
N GLU A 101 4.34 13.35 -11.05
CA GLU A 101 4.98 14.63 -11.34
C GLU A 101 4.32 15.80 -10.59
N ASP A 102 3.05 15.64 -10.22
CA ASP A 102 2.23 16.65 -9.53
C ASP A 102 2.22 16.49 -8.00
N GLY A 103 2.94 15.50 -7.43
CA GLY A 103 2.90 15.22 -5.98
C GLY A 103 1.51 14.78 -5.46
N CYS A 104 0.56 14.60 -6.36
CA CYS A 104 -0.85 14.32 -6.05
C CYS A 104 -1.13 12.84 -5.76
N GLY A 105 -0.21 12.16 -5.11
CA GLY A 105 -0.35 10.79 -4.61
C GLY A 105 -1.43 9.91 -5.26
N ASP A 106 -1.02 8.79 -5.77
CA ASP A 106 -1.72 7.53 -5.99
C ASP A 106 -3.01 7.45 -6.82
N GLU A 107 -3.97 8.37 -6.73
CA GLU A 107 -5.25 8.17 -7.42
C GLU A 107 -5.20 8.42 -8.92
N LYS A 108 -4.42 9.40 -9.36
CA LYS A 108 -4.19 9.70 -10.77
C LYS A 108 -2.87 9.15 -11.28
N GLY A 109 -2.04 8.59 -10.39
CA GLY A 109 -0.75 7.99 -10.67
C GLY A 109 -0.80 6.60 -11.29
N TRP A 110 0.38 6.11 -11.61
CA TRP A 110 0.55 4.78 -12.20
C TRP A 110 0.17 3.66 -11.23
N LEU A 111 0.38 3.84 -9.93
CA LEU A 111 -0.07 2.88 -8.92
C LEU A 111 -1.59 2.83 -8.82
N GLY A 112 -2.26 3.99 -8.87
CA GLY A 112 -3.71 4.06 -8.94
C GLY A 112 -4.28 3.39 -10.20
N ALA A 113 -3.63 3.55 -11.36
CA ALA A 113 -3.99 2.86 -12.58
C ALA A 113 -3.80 1.33 -12.46
N ALA A 114 -2.71 0.87 -11.82
CA ALA A 114 -2.47 -0.55 -11.55
C ALA A 114 -3.52 -1.15 -10.60
N TRP A 115 -3.96 -0.39 -9.59
CA TRP A 115 -5.06 -0.79 -8.71
C TRP A 115 -6.38 -0.95 -9.50
N ARG A 116 -6.75 0.03 -10.33
CA ARG A 116 -7.98 -0.04 -11.14
C ARG A 116 -7.92 -1.13 -12.21
N LEU A 117 -6.73 -1.43 -12.74
CA LEU A 117 -6.52 -2.60 -13.57
C LEU A 117 -6.81 -3.90 -12.81
N LEU A 118 -6.32 -4.04 -11.58
CA LEU A 118 -6.63 -5.20 -10.72
C LEU A 118 -8.14 -5.35 -10.50
N GLU A 119 -8.85 -4.25 -10.18
CA GLU A 119 -10.29 -4.25 -9.98
C GLU A 119 -11.06 -4.64 -11.27
N SER A 120 -10.61 -4.13 -12.42
CA SER A 120 -11.15 -4.48 -13.73
C SER A 120 -10.98 -5.98 -14.03
N VAL A 121 -9.78 -6.51 -13.83
CA VAL A 121 -9.46 -7.94 -14.02
C VAL A 121 -10.25 -8.81 -13.05
N LYS A 122 -10.37 -8.41 -11.79
CA LYS A 122 -11.20 -9.09 -10.79
C LYS A 122 -12.65 -9.23 -11.26
N SER A 123 -13.21 -8.15 -11.79
CA SER A 123 -14.58 -8.15 -12.31
C SER A 123 -14.74 -8.96 -13.60
N GLU A 124 -13.81 -8.81 -14.57
CA GLU A 124 -13.89 -9.44 -15.89
C GLU A 124 -13.75 -10.97 -15.82
N TYR A 125 -12.84 -11.46 -14.97
CA TYR A 125 -12.47 -12.88 -14.92
C TYR A 125 -12.99 -13.63 -13.69
N GLY A 126 -13.86 -13.03 -12.88
CA GLY A 126 -14.40 -13.69 -11.68
C GLY A 126 -13.33 -13.89 -10.59
N GLY A 127 -12.52 -12.86 -10.36
CA GLY A 127 -11.51 -12.91 -9.31
C GLY A 127 -12.09 -13.13 -7.91
N ASP A 128 -11.38 -13.87 -7.08
CA ASP A 128 -11.77 -14.14 -5.70
C ASP A 128 -11.39 -12.96 -4.80
N PRO A 129 -12.34 -12.20 -4.26
CA PRO A 129 -12.03 -11.07 -3.38
C PRO A 129 -11.38 -11.48 -2.07
N ASP A 130 -11.48 -12.75 -1.67
CA ASP A 130 -10.86 -13.28 -0.46
C ASP A 130 -9.46 -13.86 -0.71
N ARG A 131 -8.99 -13.89 -1.96
CA ARG A 131 -7.69 -14.45 -2.34
C ARG A 131 -6.97 -13.56 -3.36
N ILE A 132 -6.75 -12.30 -2.98
CA ILE A 132 -5.93 -11.35 -3.74
C ILE A 132 -4.58 -11.25 -3.05
N TYR A 133 -3.52 -11.51 -3.79
CA TYR A 133 -2.14 -11.50 -3.31
C TYR A 133 -1.34 -10.44 -4.04
N ILE A 134 -0.36 -9.87 -3.35
CA ILE A 134 0.52 -8.84 -3.93
C ILE A 134 1.98 -9.10 -3.54
N THR A 135 2.86 -8.89 -4.49
CA THR A 135 4.30 -8.84 -4.24
C THR A 135 4.98 -7.89 -5.21
N GLY A 136 6.09 -7.32 -4.79
CA GLY A 136 6.91 -6.45 -5.61
C GLY A 136 8.31 -6.32 -5.04
N LEU A 137 9.24 -5.91 -5.90
CA LEU A 137 10.66 -5.78 -5.57
C LEU A 137 11.14 -4.33 -5.71
N SER A 138 12.00 -3.86 -4.80
CA SER A 138 12.58 -2.50 -4.86
C SER A 138 11.47 -1.43 -4.98
N MET A 139 11.43 -0.63 -6.04
CA MET A 139 10.32 0.28 -6.36
C MET A 139 8.94 -0.41 -6.26
N GLY A 140 8.82 -1.66 -6.74
CA GLY A 140 7.60 -2.47 -6.59
C GLY A 140 7.36 -2.95 -5.16
N GLY A 141 8.41 -3.11 -4.36
CA GLY A 141 8.30 -3.38 -2.92
C GLY A 141 7.73 -2.19 -2.17
N ILE A 142 8.16 -0.97 -2.53
CA ILE A 142 7.59 0.30 -2.02
C ILE A 142 6.11 0.39 -2.42
N ALA A 143 5.80 0.12 -3.68
CA ALA A 143 4.42 0.11 -4.18
C ALA A 143 3.55 -0.97 -3.52
N THR A 144 4.12 -2.11 -3.16
CA THR A 144 3.43 -3.15 -2.40
C THR A 144 3.00 -2.62 -1.03
N TRP A 145 3.93 -1.98 -0.30
CA TRP A 145 3.62 -1.33 0.97
C TRP A 145 2.54 -0.27 0.82
N ALA A 146 2.63 0.58 -0.20
CA ALA A 146 1.66 1.65 -0.43
C ALA A 146 0.24 1.10 -0.72
N LEU A 147 0.11 0.04 -1.54
CA LEU A 147 -1.20 -0.54 -1.83
C LEU A 147 -1.83 -1.24 -0.64
N ILE A 148 -1.05 -1.99 0.15
CA ILE A 148 -1.61 -2.67 1.33
C ILE A 148 -1.92 -1.69 2.47
N ASP A 149 -1.23 -0.56 2.55
CA ASP A 149 -1.56 0.51 3.48
C ASP A 149 -2.86 1.21 3.09
N ARG A 150 -3.03 1.45 1.79
CA ARG A 150 -4.21 2.14 1.26
C ARG A 150 -5.46 1.27 1.23
N TYR A 151 -5.31 -0.03 0.96
CA TYR A 151 -6.41 -0.99 0.81
C TYR A 151 -6.18 -2.24 1.68
N PRO A 152 -5.99 -2.08 3.00
CA PRO A 152 -5.58 -3.18 3.88
C PRO A 152 -6.59 -4.34 3.91
N GLU A 153 -7.86 -4.06 3.67
CA GLU A 153 -8.94 -5.05 3.67
C GLU A 153 -9.05 -5.84 2.35
N GLN A 154 -8.27 -5.47 1.32
CA GLN A 154 -8.39 -6.11 0.00
C GLN A 154 -7.44 -7.30 -0.19
N PHE A 155 -6.37 -7.39 0.59
CA PHE A 155 -5.32 -8.37 0.35
C PHE A 155 -5.36 -9.53 1.34
N ALA A 156 -5.24 -10.76 0.81
CA ALA A 156 -5.10 -11.98 1.57
C ALA A 156 -3.68 -12.19 2.11
N ALA A 157 -2.68 -11.77 1.37
CA ALA A 157 -1.29 -11.73 1.81
C ALA A 157 -0.46 -10.78 0.94
N ALA A 158 0.63 -10.28 1.51
CA ALA A 158 1.59 -9.41 0.83
C ALA A 158 3.05 -9.87 1.06
N VAL A 159 3.89 -9.72 0.03
CA VAL A 159 5.32 -9.98 0.13
C VAL A 159 6.10 -8.81 -0.47
N PRO A 160 6.38 -7.76 0.30
CA PRO A 160 7.28 -6.69 -0.10
C PRO A 160 8.74 -7.18 -0.03
N VAL A 161 9.50 -6.96 -1.11
CA VAL A 161 10.90 -7.36 -1.22
C VAL A 161 11.78 -6.12 -1.39
N CYS A 162 12.75 -5.92 -0.48
CA CYS A 162 13.69 -4.79 -0.44
C CYS A 162 13.04 -3.43 -0.77
N GLY A 163 11.88 -3.17 -0.15
CA GLY A 163 11.13 -1.92 -0.28
C GLY A 163 11.06 -1.15 1.03
N ILE A 164 10.66 0.12 0.93
CA ILE A 164 10.41 1.02 2.07
C ILE A 164 8.90 1.14 2.24
N GLY A 165 8.40 1.03 3.46
CA GLY A 165 7.02 1.31 3.82
C GLY A 165 6.92 2.51 4.77
N ASN A 166 5.69 2.96 5.01
CA ASN A 166 5.42 3.99 6.00
C ASN A 166 5.15 3.34 7.37
N SER A 167 6.14 3.40 8.27
CA SER A 167 6.04 2.79 9.61
C SER A 167 4.96 3.44 10.49
N TYR A 168 4.59 4.67 10.21
CA TYR A 168 3.53 5.39 10.94
C TYR A 168 2.13 4.80 10.67
N SER A 169 1.91 4.22 9.51
CA SER A 169 0.66 3.55 9.15
C SER A 169 0.62 2.06 9.51
N ALA A 170 1.62 1.56 10.22
CA ALA A 170 1.79 0.13 10.52
C ALA A 170 0.57 -0.52 11.20
N TYR A 171 -0.23 0.24 11.95
CA TYR A 171 -1.45 -0.29 12.57
C TYR A 171 -2.52 -0.70 11.53
N ASN A 172 -2.56 -0.10 10.32
CA ASN A 172 -3.43 -0.52 9.23
C ASN A 172 -3.09 -1.94 8.77
N LEU A 173 -1.83 -2.33 8.93
CA LEU A 173 -1.26 -3.57 8.43
C LEU A 173 -1.36 -4.74 9.41
N THR A 174 -1.83 -4.50 10.63
CA THR A 174 -1.87 -5.52 11.71
C THR A 174 -2.78 -6.71 11.39
N GLY A 175 -3.72 -6.53 10.46
CA GLY A 175 -4.66 -7.55 10.01
C GLY A 175 -4.23 -8.33 8.77
N ILE A 176 -3.14 -7.96 8.11
CA ILE A 176 -2.70 -8.55 6.85
C ILE A 176 -1.56 -9.55 7.10
N PRO A 177 -1.61 -10.78 6.55
CA PRO A 177 -0.47 -11.67 6.50
C PRO A 177 0.64 -11.07 5.60
N ILE A 178 1.79 -10.73 6.20
CA ILE A 178 2.91 -10.10 5.49
C ILE A 178 4.19 -10.91 5.70
N LYS A 179 4.94 -11.14 4.62
CA LYS A 179 6.28 -11.73 4.67
C LYS A 179 7.28 -10.84 3.96
N ILE A 180 8.19 -10.27 4.72
CA ILE A 180 9.21 -9.32 4.24
C ILE A 180 10.47 -10.07 3.85
N TYR A 181 11.12 -9.67 2.75
CA TYR A 181 12.46 -10.14 2.37
C TYR A 181 13.37 -8.94 2.15
N HIS A 182 14.56 -8.95 2.78
CA HIS A 182 15.55 -7.89 2.56
C HIS A 182 16.96 -8.39 2.78
N GLY A 183 17.89 -7.96 1.92
CA GLY A 183 19.31 -8.28 2.04
C GLY A 183 20.01 -7.37 3.05
N THR A 184 20.84 -7.94 3.95
CA THR A 184 21.54 -7.12 4.96
C THR A 184 22.72 -6.33 4.40
N ALA A 185 23.19 -6.66 3.19
CA ALA A 185 24.23 -5.92 2.46
C ALA A 185 23.64 -5.03 1.33
N ASP A 186 22.33 -4.73 1.39
CA ASP A 186 21.68 -3.84 0.46
C ASP A 186 22.17 -2.39 0.67
N THR A 187 22.79 -1.83 -0.38
CA THR A 187 23.32 -0.46 -0.39
C THR A 187 22.45 0.50 -1.19
N THR A 188 21.39 0.01 -1.82
CA THR A 188 20.42 0.83 -2.59
C THR A 188 19.28 1.26 -1.68
N ILE A 189 18.66 0.29 -1.00
CA ILE A 189 17.68 0.52 0.06
C ILE A 189 18.20 -0.25 1.27
N GLY A 190 18.63 0.46 2.31
CA GLY A 190 19.14 -0.17 3.52
C GLY A 190 18.09 -1.06 4.18
N CYS A 191 18.48 -2.25 4.65
CA CYS A 191 17.56 -3.19 5.28
C CYS A 191 16.89 -2.64 6.57
N GLY A 192 17.42 -1.54 7.13
CA GLY A 192 16.83 -0.79 8.24
C GLY A 192 15.38 -0.37 7.95
N ALA A 193 15.04 -0.05 6.69
CA ALA A 193 13.68 0.29 6.30
C ALA A 193 12.69 -0.88 6.53
N SER A 194 13.10 -2.12 6.25
CA SER A 194 12.29 -3.30 6.55
C SER A 194 12.30 -3.67 8.03
N ASP A 195 13.42 -3.43 8.74
CA ASP A 195 13.50 -3.59 10.19
C ASP A 195 12.51 -2.68 10.89
N GLU A 196 12.42 -1.42 10.46
CA GLU A 196 11.50 -0.43 10.98
C GLU A 196 10.04 -0.83 10.75
N MET A 197 9.67 -1.21 9.52
CA MET A 197 8.31 -1.68 9.21
C MET A 197 7.92 -2.90 10.04
N TYR A 198 8.80 -3.90 10.14
CA TYR A 198 8.55 -5.09 10.93
C TYR A 198 8.29 -4.76 12.40
N ASN A 199 9.17 -3.95 13.00
CA ASN A 199 9.04 -3.53 14.40
C ASN A 199 7.79 -2.67 14.63
N ALA A 200 7.47 -1.78 13.71
CA ALA A 200 6.29 -0.92 13.80
C ALA A 200 5.00 -1.74 13.76
N ILE A 201 4.89 -2.75 12.87
CA ILE A 201 3.73 -3.64 12.82
C ILE A 201 3.58 -4.45 14.11
N LEU A 202 4.69 -5.01 14.65
CA LEU A 202 4.66 -5.72 15.93
C LEU A 202 4.22 -4.80 17.07
N SER A 203 4.78 -3.59 17.14
CA SER A 203 4.46 -2.59 18.16
C SER A 203 3.00 -2.12 18.07
N ALA A 204 2.42 -2.11 16.88
CA ALA A 204 1.01 -1.84 16.66
C ALA A 204 0.09 -3.03 17.02
N GLY A 205 0.65 -4.17 17.42
CA GLY A 205 -0.09 -5.38 17.80
C GLY A 205 -0.29 -6.39 16.67
N GLY A 206 0.32 -6.19 15.51
CA GLY A 206 0.31 -7.13 14.39
C GLY A 206 1.00 -8.45 14.75
N LYS A 207 0.40 -9.57 14.37
CA LYS A 207 0.90 -10.91 14.69
C LYS A 207 1.13 -11.78 13.46
N MET A 208 0.82 -11.24 12.27
CA MET A 208 0.88 -11.97 11.00
C MET A 208 2.00 -11.46 10.10
N VAL A 209 3.00 -10.82 10.68
CA VAL A 209 4.19 -10.35 9.96
C VAL A 209 5.38 -11.26 10.25
N ASP A 210 6.08 -11.67 9.19
CA ASP A 210 7.32 -12.45 9.23
C ASP A 210 8.39 -11.73 8.40
N TYR A 211 9.65 -11.80 8.82
CA TYR A 211 10.73 -11.09 8.15
C TYR A 211 11.96 -11.97 7.94
N LYS A 212 12.29 -12.22 6.69
CA LYS A 212 13.53 -12.91 6.29
C LYS A 212 14.63 -11.89 5.97
N ARG A 213 15.51 -11.62 6.95
CA ARG A 213 16.76 -10.90 6.72
C ARG A 213 17.76 -11.84 6.03
N LEU A 214 18.16 -11.51 4.81
CA LEU A 214 19.06 -12.33 4.01
C LEU A 214 20.49 -11.87 4.21
N TYR A 215 21.24 -12.56 5.06
CA TYR A 215 22.61 -12.17 5.45
C TYR A 215 23.56 -12.18 4.27
N GLY A 216 24.30 -11.06 4.08
CA GLY A 216 25.27 -10.88 3.00
C GLY A 216 24.66 -10.70 1.61
N VAL A 217 23.34 -10.74 1.45
CA VAL A 217 22.66 -10.47 0.20
C VAL A 217 22.52 -8.97 -0.01
N GLY A 218 22.81 -8.49 -1.23
CA GLY A 218 22.65 -7.10 -1.63
C GLY A 218 21.20 -6.77 -2.01
N HIS A 219 21.04 -5.75 -2.88
CA HIS A 219 19.72 -5.28 -3.31
C HIS A 219 18.88 -6.34 -4.04
N ASN A 220 19.51 -7.34 -4.65
CA ASN A 220 18.86 -8.42 -5.39
C ASN A 220 18.19 -9.50 -4.50
N ALA A 221 17.66 -9.14 -3.35
CA ALA A 221 16.95 -10.03 -2.43
C ALA A 221 15.80 -10.82 -3.10
N TRP A 222 15.26 -10.31 -4.21
CA TRP A 222 14.20 -10.96 -5.00
C TRP A 222 14.61 -12.29 -5.62
N ASP A 223 15.91 -12.49 -5.92
CA ASP A 223 16.39 -13.78 -6.44
C ASP A 223 16.14 -14.91 -5.44
N THR A 224 16.36 -14.64 -4.16
CA THR A 224 16.05 -15.56 -3.06
C THR A 224 14.56 -15.65 -2.79
N ALA A 225 13.87 -14.50 -2.69
CA ALA A 225 12.45 -14.45 -2.36
C ALA A 225 11.60 -15.20 -3.40
N TYR A 226 11.82 -14.93 -4.68
CA TYR A 226 11.02 -15.55 -5.74
C TYR A 226 11.46 -16.97 -6.12
N SER A 227 12.59 -17.45 -5.59
CA SER A 227 12.98 -18.87 -5.65
C SER A 227 12.53 -19.66 -4.42
N ASP A 228 11.94 -19.01 -3.42
CA ASP A 228 11.44 -19.65 -2.21
C ASP A 228 10.04 -20.24 -2.43
N ARG A 229 9.96 -21.53 -2.75
CA ARG A 229 8.70 -22.24 -2.91
C ARG A 229 7.80 -22.17 -1.67
N ASP A 230 8.39 -22.24 -0.48
CA ASP A 230 7.63 -22.23 0.77
C ASP A 230 6.93 -20.89 1.01
N MET A 231 7.52 -19.79 0.51
CA MET A 231 6.89 -18.47 0.52
C MET A 231 5.58 -18.50 -0.30
N PHE A 232 5.58 -19.10 -1.49
CA PHE A 232 4.36 -19.21 -2.32
C PHE A 232 3.34 -20.18 -1.72
N CYS A 233 3.77 -21.32 -1.18
CA CYS A 233 2.88 -22.21 -0.43
C CYS A 233 2.19 -21.48 0.73
N TRP A 234 2.95 -20.69 1.48
CA TRP A 234 2.42 -19.85 2.55
C TRP A 234 1.46 -18.79 2.02
N MET A 235 1.85 -18.02 0.99
CA MET A 235 1.04 -16.94 0.42
C MET A 235 -0.33 -17.48 -0.04
N PHE A 236 -0.33 -18.55 -0.83
CA PHE A 236 -1.55 -19.15 -1.38
C PHE A 236 -2.37 -19.96 -0.37
N SER A 237 -1.85 -20.18 0.83
CA SER A 237 -2.62 -20.74 1.94
C SER A 237 -3.40 -19.67 2.72
N GLN A 238 -3.12 -18.39 2.48
CA GLN A 238 -3.82 -17.29 3.16
C GLN A 238 -5.14 -16.98 2.47
N THR A 239 -6.10 -16.56 3.26
CA THR A 239 -7.33 -15.94 2.80
C THR A 239 -7.49 -14.62 3.52
N ARG A 240 -8.16 -13.68 2.88
CA ARG A 240 -8.41 -12.37 3.48
C ARG A 240 -9.01 -12.55 4.88
N PRO A 241 -8.40 -11.97 5.92
CA PRO A 241 -8.94 -12.05 7.26
C PRO A 241 -10.35 -11.44 7.30
N LYS A 242 -11.32 -12.21 7.75
CA LYS A 242 -12.63 -11.65 8.05
C LYS A 242 -12.47 -10.72 9.24
N SER A 243 -13.15 -9.56 9.21
CA SER A 243 -13.15 -8.59 10.30
C SER A 243 -13.25 -9.31 11.66
N ARG A 244 -12.36 -8.97 12.60
CA ARG A 244 -12.26 -9.59 13.92
C ARG A 244 -13.41 -9.24 14.86
N THR A 245 -14.16 -8.25 14.54
CA THR A 245 -15.37 -7.83 15.25
C THR A 245 -16.52 -8.08 14.29
N GLY A 246 -17.61 -8.68 14.72
CA GLY A 246 -18.84 -8.81 13.93
C GLY A 246 -19.45 -7.48 13.53
N ASP A 247 -18.66 -6.45 13.53
CA ASP A 247 -18.86 -5.11 13.01
C ASP A 247 -18.05 -5.03 11.70
N ASP A 248 -18.73 -4.95 10.56
CA ASP A 248 -18.15 -4.79 9.23
C ASP A 248 -17.43 -3.43 9.02
N SER A 249 -17.25 -2.67 10.08
CA SER A 249 -16.49 -1.43 10.10
C SER A 249 -15.01 -1.67 10.41
N TYR A 250 -14.28 -2.36 9.55
CA TYR A 250 -12.85 -2.05 9.42
C TYR A 250 -12.78 -0.69 8.73
N THR A 251 -13.06 0.35 9.49
CA THR A 251 -12.93 1.72 9.02
C THR A 251 -11.45 1.94 8.72
N TYR A 252 -11.12 2.16 7.44
CA TYR A 252 -9.90 2.83 7.01
C TYR A 252 -9.67 3.99 8.00
N LYS A 253 -8.62 3.89 8.81
CA LYS A 253 -8.32 4.97 9.74
C LYS A 253 -7.67 6.07 8.91
N GLU A 254 -8.46 7.09 8.69
CA GLU A 254 -8.04 8.28 7.97
C GLU A 254 -6.71 8.78 8.51
N LYS A 255 -5.83 9.15 7.60
CA LYS A 255 -4.46 9.57 7.90
C LYS A 255 -4.43 10.73 8.89
N ILE A 256 -5.29 11.73 8.66
CA ILE A 256 -5.49 12.86 9.55
C ILE A 256 -6.98 13.02 9.79
N LYS A 257 -7.37 13.26 11.06
CA LYS A 257 -8.72 13.72 11.38
C LYS A 257 -8.73 14.65 12.59
N LEU A 258 -9.64 15.61 12.57
CA LEU A 258 -9.94 16.48 13.67
C LEU A 258 -11.25 16.06 14.32
N VAL A 259 -11.22 15.90 15.64
CA VAL A 259 -12.38 15.48 16.43
C VAL A 259 -12.70 16.55 17.46
N SER A 260 -13.98 16.90 17.54
CA SER A 260 -14.52 17.84 18.54
C SER A 260 -14.47 17.28 19.97
N PRO A 261 -14.64 18.14 20.99
CA PRO A 261 -14.74 17.71 22.40
C PRO A 261 -15.88 16.71 22.67
N ARG A 262 -16.86 16.62 21.76
CA ARG A 262 -17.99 15.67 21.85
C ARG A 262 -17.75 14.38 21.07
N ASN A 263 -16.50 14.13 20.66
CA ASN A 263 -16.09 12.99 19.85
C ASN A 263 -16.76 12.92 18.46
N THR A 264 -17.10 14.08 17.89
CA THR A 264 -17.63 14.19 16.54
C THR A 264 -16.49 14.54 15.60
N GLU A 265 -16.31 13.79 14.51
CA GLU A 265 -15.37 14.13 13.46
C GLU A 265 -15.79 15.43 12.78
N ILE A 266 -14.86 16.37 12.67
CA ILE A 266 -15.07 17.66 12.02
C ILE A 266 -14.58 17.60 10.58
N PHE A 267 -13.37 17.10 10.38
CA PHE A 267 -12.84 16.77 9.06
C PHE A 267 -11.83 15.62 9.13
N SER A 268 -11.52 15.06 7.99
CA SER A 268 -10.55 13.99 7.81
C SER A 268 -9.77 14.17 6.51
N GLU A 269 -8.87 13.27 6.19
CA GLU A 269 -8.03 13.31 4.99
C GLU A 269 -8.81 13.54 3.67
N LYS A 270 -10.02 12.98 3.55
CA LYS A 270 -10.89 13.17 2.38
C LYS A 270 -11.35 14.62 2.15
N ASP A 271 -11.27 15.44 3.19
CA ASP A 271 -11.70 16.83 3.22
C ASP A 271 -10.52 17.79 3.02
N ILE A 272 -9.31 17.27 2.82
CA ILE A 272 -8.07 18.01 2.63
C ILE A 272 -7.69 17.95 1.15
N ASP A 273 -7.54 19.11 0.51
CA ASP A 273 -7.11 19.21 -0.89
C ASP A 273 -5.61 18.97 -1.02
N PHE A 274 -4.82 19.58 -0.16
CA PHE A 274 -3.38 19.39 -0.05
C PHE A 274 -2.88 19.82 1.34
N TYR A 275 -1.70 19.38 1.72
CA TYR A 275 -1.00 19.93 2.88
C TYR A 275 0.43 20.30 2.52
N LEU A 276 0.88 21.37 3.12
CA LEU A 276 2.23 21.88 3.02
C LEU A 276 2.95 21.65 4.35
N LEU A 277 4.16 21.11 4.27
CA LEU A 277 5.04 21.00 5.42
C LEU A 277 6.01 22.18 5.39
N GLU A 278 6.00 22.99 6.43
CA GLU A 278 6.88 24.14 6.56
C GLU A 278 7.83 23.96 7.73
N SER A 279 9.12 24.22 7.52
CA SER A 279 10.10 24.31 8.59
C SER A 279 10.10 25.72 9.20
N SER A 280 10.08 25.81 10.53
CA SER A 280 10.21 27.08 11.23
C SER A 280 11.68 27.41 11.53
N GLU A 281 11.99 28.73 11.71
CA GLU A 281 13.36 29.19 11.96
C GLU A 281 13.97 28.65 13.27
N ASP A 282 13.14 28.18 14.20
CA ASP A 282 13.51 27.55 15.47
C ASP A 282 13.73 26.03 15.39
N GLY A 283 13.70 25.47 14.16
CA GLY A 283 13.90 24.03 13.91
C GLY A 283 12.64 23.20 14.11
N GLY A 284 11.46 23.81 14.25
CA GLY A 284 10.18 23.14 14.28
C GLY A 284 9.56 22.96 12.88
N TYR A 285 8.54 22.16 12.80
CA TYR A 285 7.75 21.98 11.58
C TYR A 285 6.29 22.31 11.83
N SER A 286 5.62 22.83 10.82
CA SER A 286 4.17 22.98 10.80
C SER A 286 3.57 22.32 9.57
N ILE A 287 2.39 21.76 9.70
CA ILE A 287 1.59 21.25 8.59
C ILE A 287 0.48 22.27 8.36
N ALA A 288 0.45 22.87 7.20
CA ALA A 288 -0.68 23.65 6.72
C ALA A 288 -1.54 22.76 5.81
N ALA A 289 -2.82 22.62 6.12
CA ALA A 289 -3.76 21.84 5.31
C ALA A 289 -4.77 22.78 4.68
N SER A 290 -4.90 22.75 3.35
CA SER A 290 -5.99 23.38 2.63
C SER A 290 -7.21 22.47 2.65
N LEU A 291 -8.33 22.97 3.18
CA LEU A 291 -9.57 22.23 3.30
C LEU A 291 -10.49 22.46 2.10
N ASN A 292 -11.21 21.43 1.71
CA ASN A 292 -12.24 21.53 0.69
C ASN A 292 -13.28 22.60 1.04
N SER A 293 -13.80 23.29 0.03
CA SER A 293 -14.87 24.28 0.20
C SER A 293 -16.09 23.64 0.87
N GLY A 294 -16.53 24.18 2.00
CA GLY A 294 -17.63 23.67 2.80
C GLY A 294 -17.21 23.01 4.13
N VAL A 295 -16.00 22.47 4.22
CA VAL A 295 -15.46 21.97 5.50
C VAL A 295 -15.13 23.12 6.43
N TYR A 296 -14.73 24.26 5.89
CA TYR A 296 -14.45 25.48 6.65
C TYR A 296 -15.65 25.96 7.49
N ASP A 297 -16.85 25.96 6.89
CA ASP A 297 -18.06 26.33 7.63
C ASP A 297 -18.36 25.34 8.75
N THR A 298 -18.14 24.04 8.51
CA THR A 298 -18.30 22.99 9.52
C THR A 298 -17.31 23.18 10.67
N LEU A 299 -16.05 23.53 10.35
CA LEU A 299 -15.00 23.80 11.34
C LEU A 299 -15.35 25.03 12.20
N ARG A 300 -15.77 26.13 11.57
CA ARG A 300 -16.19 27.34 12.25
C ARG A 300 -17.35 27.10 13.19
N GLU A 301 -18.41 26.45 12.72
CA GLU A 301 -19.55 26.07 13.56
C GLU A 301 -19.15 25.18 14.74
N ALA A 302 -18.21 24.25 14.52
CA ALA A 302 -17.73 23.39 15.57
C ALA A 302 -16.98 24.18 16.64
N TYR A 303 -16.18 25.17 16.25
CA TYR A 303 -15.46 26.05 17.18
C TYR A 303 -16.43 26.91 18.00
N GLU A 304 -17.39 27.56 17.35
CA GLU A 304 -18.41 28.36 18.02
C GLU A 304 -19.24 27.55 19.06
N LYS A 305 -19.60 26.32 18.67
CA LYS A 305 -20.40 25.42 19.57
C LYS A 305 -19.59 24.83 20.74
N ASN A 306 -18.26 24.89 20.68
CA ASN A 306 -17.39 24.26 21.66
C ASN A 306 -16.31 25.23 22.20
N ASP A 307 -16.62 26.52 22.28
CA ASP A 307 -15.71 27.55 22.76
C ASP A 307 -15.05 27.17 24.10
N GLY A 308 -13.75 27.39 24.19
CA GLY A 308 -12.94 27.07 25.37
C GLY A 308 -12.72 25.57 25.63
N LYS A 309 -13.11 24.67 24.74
CA LYS A 309 -12.91 23.21 24.89
C LYS A 309 -11.84 22.67 23.99
N GLU A 310 -11.22 21.55 24.40
CA GLU A 310 -10.15 20.89 23.65
C GLU A 310 -10.69 20.12 22.44
N PHE A 311 -10.09 20.36 21.29
CA PHE A 311 -10.19 19.53 20.08
C PHE A 311 -9.02 18.56 20.03
N THR A 312 -9.20 17.40 19.39
CA THR A 312 -8.15 16.38 19.28
C THR A 312 -7.84 16.10 17.83
N VAL A 313 -6.56 16.19 17.47
CA VAL A 313 -6.03 15.74 16.19
C VAL A 313 -5.58 14.29 16.33
N TYR A 314 -6.01 13.47 15.40
CA TYR A 314 -5.56 12.10 15.25
C TYR A 314 -4.78 11.96 13.95
N TYR A 315 -3.69 11.19 14.00
CA TYR A 315 -2.90 10.78 12.85
C TYR A 315 -2.83 9.26 12.83
N TYR A 316 -3.31 8.65 11.75
CA TYR A 316 -3.49 7.20 11.66
C TYR A 316 -4.19 6.59 12.89
N GLY A 317 -5.21 7.29 13.40
CA GLY A 317 -6.00 6.86 14.55
C GLY A 317 -5.30 6.94 15.91
N LYS A 318 -4.04 7.39 15.98
CA LYS A 318 -3.37 7.72 17.24
C LYS A 318 -3.63 9.18 17.58
N LYS A 319 -3.94 9.46 18.85
CA LYS A 319 -4.05 10.84 19.33
C LYS A 319 -2.69 11.50 19.18
N LEU A 320 -2.61 12.54 18.36
CA LEU A 320 -1.41 13.29 18.12
C LEU A 320 -1.26 14.38 19.17
N TYR A 321 -2.22 15.29 19.25
CA TYR A 321 -2.27 16.33 20.26
C TYR A 321 -3.69 16.86 20.45
N THR A 322 -3.90 17.67 21.50
CA THR A 322 -5.10 18.45 21.70
C THR A 322 -4.78 19.93 21.74
N PHE A 323 -5.73 20.75 21.31
CA PHE A 323 -5.63 22.20 21.38
C PHE A 323 -6.98 22.81 21.65
N ILE A 324 -6.97 24.00 22.25
CA ILE A 324 -8.15 24.85 22.39
C ILE A 324 -8.06 25.88 21.28
N PRO A 325 -9.02 25.93 20.33
CA PRO A 325 -9.02 26.95 19.30
C PRO A 325 -8.98 28.35 19.93
N GLY A 326 -8.08 29.18 19.45
CA GLY A 326 -8.10 30.62 19.74
C GLY A 326 -9.27 31.30 19.04
N SER A 327 -9.22 32.56 18.72
CA SER A 327 -10.20 33.25 17.88
C SER A 327 -10.39 32.55 16.52
N GLU A 328 -11.49 32.86 15.81
CA GLU A 328 -11.91 32.28 14.51
C GLU A 328 -10.77 31.90 13.58
N PRO A 329 -10.83 30.72 12.91
CA PRO A 329 -9.89 30.39 11.87
C PRO A 329 -9.92 31.49 10.80
N SER A 330 -8.79 32.16 10.58
CA SER A 330 -8.72 33.39 9.79
C SER A 330 -8.49 33.18 8.31
N CYS A 331 -8.34 31.92 7.84
CA CYS A 331 -8.08 31.59 6.44
C CYS A 331 -8.45 30.13 6.13
N GLU A 332 -8.42 29.80 4.84
CA GLU A 332 -8.65 28.44 4.29
C GLU A 332 -7.54 27.44 4.69
N GLU A 333 -6.57 27.84 5.51
CA GLU A 333 -5.45 27.04 5.95
C GLU A 333 -5.56 26.69 7.44
N PHE A 334 -5.41 25.42 7.76
CA PHE A 334 -5.34 24.91 9.11
C PHE A 334 -3.88 24.61 9.46
N VAL A 335 -3.27 25.41 10.35
CA VAL A 335 -1.87 25.22 10.75
C VAL A 335 -1.80 24.42 12.04
N PHE A 336 -1.13 23.28 11.99
CA PHE A 336 -0.82 22.48 13.15
C PHE A 336 0.48 22.97 13.79
N ALA A 337 0.43 23.47 15.01
CA ALA A 337 1.58 24.07 15.67
C ALA A 337 2.66 23.05 16.12
N SER A 338 3.88 23.52 16.19
CA SER A 338 5.18 22.89 16.26
C SER A 338 5.52 21.95 17.44
N SER A 339 4.63 21.59 18.34
CA SER A 339 4.94 20.64 19.42
C SER A 339 5.02 19.17 18.95
N VAL A 340 5.02 18.95 17.64
CA VAL A 340 5.05 17.65 16.96
C VAL A 340 6.40 17.42 16.27
N THR A 341 7.43 18.18 16.62
CA THR A 341 8.74 18.23 15.98
C THR A 341 9.37 16.85 15.80
N ASP A 342 9.41 16.03 16.85
CA ASP A 342 10.00 14.68 16.79
C ASP A 342 9.24 13.71 15.85
N TYR A 343 7.99 14.03 15.52
CA TYR A 343 7.15 13.20 14.65
C TYR A 343 7.27 13.61 13.18
N LEU A 344 7.51 14.90 12.93
CA LEU A 344 7.58 15.48 11.58
C LEU A 344 8.98 15.38 10.98
N GLU A 345 10.04 15.42 11.80
CA GLU A 345 11.42 15.21 11.33
C GLU A 345 11.59 13.88 10.61
N ASN A 346 10.88 12.84 11.04
CA ASN A 346 10.90 11.53 10.39
C ASN A 346 10.03 11.43 9.12
N LEU A 347 9.23 12.45 8.78
CA LEU A 347 8.43 12.51 7.55
C LEU A 347 9.18 13.14 6.37
N ILE A 348 10.28 13.88 6.63
CA ILE A 348 10.99 14.71 5.64
C ILE A 348 12.20 13.98 5.05
N ASP A 349 12.76 13.01 5.76
CA ASP A 349 13.94 12.26 5.30
C ASP A 349 13.62 11.11 4.32
N TYR A 350 12.41 11.12 3.72
CA TYR A 350 12.01 10.09 2.74
C TYR A 350 11.38 10.67 1.48
#